data_d0b9f009172bd98a7816dbcff6e8c66d
#
_entry.id   d0b9f009172bd98a7816dbcff6e8c66d
#
_cell.length_a   1.000
_cell.length_b   1.000
_cell.length_c   1.000
_cell.angle_alpha   90.00
_cell.angle_beta   90.00
_cell.angle_gamma   90.00
#
_symmetry.space_group_name_H-M   'P 1'
#
loop_
_entity.id
_entity.type
_entity.pdbx_description
1 polymer ?
#
loop_
_entity_poly.entity_id
_entity_poly.type
_entity_poly.pdbx_seq_one_letter_code
_entity_poly.pdbx_strand_id
1 'polypeptide(L)'
;AGVLAADPRLIQNPAPVGQLRYEELQTLSRVGMQILHEDAVAPVRQAQIPLRICNAFEPEKPGTLVRPQVEPDGGQICFAGRRKLAMLRLSCPQEPDAETKLADVLEQARLSPFSMQSVCGELTALVPMEPGSERLHRLREQAAQALRPQACTLRENLSVLAALCRSTAAVPELLRAVETSGAPVHLLQKCGACALLLVNDSQYEQSLRAAYAASRNLHD
;
A
#
# COMPACT_ATOMS: atom_id res chain seq x y z
N ALA A 1 -4.44 18.70 13.65
CA ALA A 1 -5.16 17.97 12.60
C ALA A 1 -5.17 16.48 12.96
N GLY A 2 -6.20 15.73 12.54
CA GLY A 2 -6.25 14.28 12.63
C GLY A 2 -5.39 13.63 11.53
N VAL A 3 -5.95 12.68 10.81
CA VAL A 3 -5.31 12.06 9.62
C VAL A 3 -5.24 13.09 8.50
N LEU A 4 -4.12 13.13 7.81
CA LEU A 4 -3.91 13.97 6.64
C LEU A 4 -3.97 13.14 5.36
N ALA A 5 -4.41 13.75 4.27
CA ALA A 5 -4.58 13.06 2.99
C ALA A 5 -3.26 12.61 2.34
N ALA A 6 -2.13 13.11 2.82
CA ALA A 6 -0.79 12.67 2.43
C ALA A 6 0.23 13.01 3.52
N ASP A 7 1.46 12.48 3.41
CA ASP A 7 2.55 12.78 4.34
C ASP A 7 2.93 14.28 4.27
N PRO A 8 2.80 15.04 5.37
CA PRO A 8 3.10 16.47 5.40
C PRO A 8 4.59 16.79 5.18
N ARG A 9 5.48 15.81 5.31
CA ARG A 9 6.91 15.96 5.00
C ARG A 9 7.17 16.01 3.49
N LEU A 10 6.26 15.44 2.69
CA LEU A 10 6.38 15.35 1.23
C LEU A 10 5.42 16.27 0.48
N ILE A 11 4.25 16.51 1.05
CA ILE A 11 3.22 17.39 0.51
C ILE A 11 3.02 18.57 1.45
N GLN A 12 3.14 19.77 0.92
CA GLN A 12 2.92 20.98 1.71
C GLN A 12 1.41 21.17 1.97
N ASN A 13 1.04 21.31 3.24
CA ASN A 13 -0.34 21.53 3.69
C ASN A 13 -1.35 20.52 3.10
N PRO A 14 -1.17 19.21 3.31
CA PRO A 14 -2.12 18.23 2.81
C PRO A 14 -3.48 18.41 3.50
N ALA A 15 -4.56 18.16 2.77
CA ALA A 15 -5.91 18.31 3.27
C ALA A 15 -6.16 17.37 4.48
N PRO A 16 -6.90 17.81 5.52
CA PRO A 16 -7.30 16.93 6.60
C PRO A 16 -8.39 15.95 6.11
N VAL A 17 -8.31 14.71 6.58
CA VAL A 17 -9.32 13.68 6.33
C VAL A 17 -10.36 13.73 7.45
N GLY A 18 -11.60 14.10 7.13
CA GLY A 18 -12.65 14.25 8.13
C GLY A 18 -13.17 12.91 8.67
N GLN A 19 -13.31 11.92 7.80
CA GLN A 19 -13.92 10.63 8.14
C GLN A 19 -13.22 9.47 7.44
N LEU A 20 -13.11 8.33 8.14
CA LEU A 20 -12.61 7.06 7.61
C LEU A 20 -13.50 5.89 8.09
N ARG A 21 -13.60 4.85 7.27
CA ARG A 21 -14.12 3.55 7.73
C ARG A 21 -13.00 2.79 8.46
N TYR A 22 -13.36 1.82 9.30
CA TYR A 22 -12.36 0.99 9.98
C TYR A 22 -11.47 0.23 8.99
N GLU A 23 -12.05 -0.30 7.89
CA GLU A 23 -11.30 -1.03 6.86
C GLU A 23 -10.34 -0.10 6.11
N GLU A 24 -10.74 1.16 5.88
CA GLU A 24 -9.90 2.18 5.26
C GLU A 24 -8.70 2.51 6.15
N LEU A 25 -8.94 2.72 7.45
CA LEU A 25 -7.88 2.97 8.43
C LEU A 25 -6.90 1.79 8.52
N GLN A 26 -7.43 0.54 8.59
CA GLN A 26 -6.58 -0.66 8.62
C GLN A 26 -5.73 -0.78 7.36
N THR A 27 -6.31 -0.55 6.18
CA THR A 27 -5.59 -0.61 4.92
C THR A 27 -4.48 0.45 4.86
N LEU A 28 -4.77 1.70 5.25
CA LEU A 28 -3.78 2.77 5.31
C LEU A 28 -2.65 2.45 6.30
N SER A 29 -2.98 1.86 7.45
CA SER A 29 -1.98 1.44 8.45
C SER A 29 -1.06 0.35 7.92
N ARG A 30 -1.59 -0.65 7.22
CA ARG A 30 -0.80 -1.72 6.57
C ARG A 30 0.15 -1.16 5.51
N VAL A 31 -0.29 -0.16 4.75
CA VAL A 31 0.52 0.43 3.68
C VAL A 31 1.59 1.38 4.19
N GLY A 32 1.59 1.74 5.48
CA GLY A 32 2.67 2.52 6.09
C GLY A 32 2.24 3.82 6.76
N MET A 33 0.94 4.14 6.78
CA MET A 33 0.44 5.26 7.56
C MET A 33 0.33 4.84 9.04
N GLN A 34 1.37 5.10 9.81
CA GLN A 34 1.43 4.73 11.25
C GLN A 34 0.53 5.64 12.09
N ILE A 35 -0.77 5.38 12.09
CA ILE A 35 -1.73 6.13 12.91
C ILE A 35 -2.06 5.36 14.19
N LEU A 36 -2.42 4.08 14.03
CA LEU A 36 -2.76 3.16 15.10
C LEU A 36 -2.17 1.78 14.78
N HIS A 37 -1.83 1.02 15.81
CA HIS A 37 -1.49 -0.38 15.64
C HIS A 37 -2.72 -1.15 15.16
N GLU A 38 -2.53 -2.07 14.22
CA GLU A 38 -3.63 -2.83 13.60
C GLU A 38 -4.50 -3.55 14.64
N ASP A 39 -3.87 -4.13 15.65
CA ASP A 39 -4.55 -4.85 16.74
C ASP A 39 -5.44 -3.96 17.60
N ALA A 40 -5.15 -2.65 17.68
CA ALA A 40 -5.98 -1.71 18.44
C ALA A 40 -7.31 -1.39 17.73
N VAL A 41 -7.38 -1.55 16.42
CA VAL A 41 -8.58 -1.26 15.64
C VAL A 41 -9.61 -2.40 15.70
N ALA A 42 -9.14 -3.65 15.79
CA ALA A 42 -10.00 -4.83 15.74
C ALA A 42 -11.10 -4.85 16.84
N PRO A 43 -10.82 -4.65 18.14
CA PRO A 43 -11.84 -4.71 19.20
C PRO A 43 -12.87 -3.57 19.07
N VAL A 44 -12.44 -2.35 18.74
CA VAL A 44 -13.36 -1.21 18.58
C VAL A 44 -14.25 -1.36 17.35
N ARG A 45 -13.73 -1.96 16.27
CA ARG A 45 -14.52 -2.33 15.10
C ARG A 45 -15.59 -3.36 15.44
N GLN A 46 -15.24 -4.42 16.17
CA GLN A 46 -16.21 -5.45 16.61
C GLN A 46 -17.33 -4.86 17.47
N ALA A 47 -16.97 -3.95 18.37
CA ALA A 47 -17.92 -3.26 19.23
C ALA A 47 -18.64 -2.08 18.53
N GLN A 48 -18.29 -1.76 17.29
CA GLN A 48 -18.80 -0.61 16.51
C GLN A 48 -18.65 0.74 17.23
N ILE A 49 -17.62 0.88 18.07
CA ILE A 49 -17.35 2.10 18.84
C ILE A 49 -16.64 3.11 17.96
N PRO A 50 -17.21 4.30 17.69
CA PRO A 50 -16.53 5.32 16.90
C PRO A 50 -15.20 5.74 17.53
N LEU A 51 -14.16 5.87 16.70
CA LEU A 51 -12.86 6.40 17.13
C LEU A 51 -12.71 7.83 16.63
N ARG A 52 -12.11 8.70 17.44
CA ARG A 52 -11.71 10.03 17.03
C ARG A 52 -10.19 10.16 17.12
N ILE A 53 -9.55 10.43 16.01
CA ILE A 53 -8.10 10.63 15.91
C ILE A 53 -7.85 12.12 15.92
N CYS A 54 -7.16 12.64 16.98
CA CYS A 54 -6.90 14.04 17.17
C CYS A 54 -5.40 14.30 17.32
N ASN A 55 -4.99 15.54 17.08
CA ASN A 55 -3.67 16.02 17.49
C ASN A 55 -3.71 16.32 19.00
N ALA A 56 -2.81 15.73 19.77
CA ALA A 56 -2.73 15.94 21.21
C ALA A 56 -2.46 17.41 21.60
N PHE A 57 -1.83 18.19 20.71
CA PHE A 57 -1.55 19.61 20.92
C PHE A 57 -2.71 20.55 20.50
N GLU A 58 -3.75 20.00 19.85
CA GLU A 58 -4.90 20.76 19.35
C GLU A 58 -6.18 19.90 19.52
N PRO A 59 -6.52 19.52 20.76
CA PRO A 59 -7.61 18.57 21.04
C PRO A 59 -9.00 19.13 20.69
N GLU A 60 -9.14 20.45 20.62
CA GLU A 60 -10.38 21.15 20.24
C GLU A 60 -10.70 21.04 18.75
N LYS A 61 -9.72 20.75 17.89
CA LYS A 61 -9.96 20.53 16.46
C LYS A 61 -10.73 19.24 16.22
N PRO A 62 -11.62 19.17 15.22
CA PRO A 62 -12.50 18.02 15.02
C PRO A 62 -11.75 16.70 14.81
N GLY A 63 -10.54 16.74 14.25
CA GLY A 63 -9.76 15.54 13.95
C GLY A 63 -10.39 14.67 12.85
N THR A 64 -10.11 13.37 12.88
CA THR A 64 -10.67 12.37 11.96
C THR A 64 -11.59 11.42 12.73
N LEU A 65 -12.82 11.28 12.28
CA LEU A 65 -13.79 10.34 12.84
C LEU A 65 -13.71 9.01 12.09
N VAL A 66 -13.50 7.89 12.82
CA VAL A 66 -13.51 6.54 12.27
C VAL A 66 -14.76 5.81 12.73
N ARG A 67 -15.57 5.33 11.77
CA ARG A 67 -16.86 4.68 12.04
C ARG A 67 -17.23 3.66 10.95
N PRO A 68 -18.24 2.77 11.18
CA PRO A 68 -18.63 1.76 10.19
C PRO A 68 -19.07 2.34 8.84
N GLN A 69 -19.80 3.46 8.90
CA GLN A 69 -20.30 4.15 7.71
C GLN A 69 -19.83 5.61 7.74
N VAL A 70 -19.45 6.11 6.59
CA VAL A 70 -19.04 7.50 6.38
C VAL A 70 -19.96 8.19 5.40
N GLU A 71 -20.23 9.46 5.64
CA GLU A 71 -20.96 10.28 4.67
C GLU A 71 -20.16 10.43 3.37
N PRO A 72 -20.82 10.62 2.24
CA PRO A 72 -20.14 11.01 1.02
C PRO A 72 -19.38 12.33 1.26
N ASP A 73 -18.06 12.28 1.12
CA ASP A 73 -17.17 13.43 1.39
C ASP A 73 -16.57 14.04 0.11
N GLY A 74 -17.35 14.00 -0.97
CA GLY A 74 -16.86 14.50 -2.27
C GLY A 74 -15.74 13.66 -2.90
N GLY A 75 -15.47 12.46 -2.32
CA GLY A 75 -14.48 11.53 -2.90
C GLY A 75 -13.03 11.82 -2.54
N GLN A 76 -12.77 12.49 -1.41
CA GLN A 76 -11.40 12.78 -0.96
C GLN A 76 -10.52 11.53 -1.01
N ILE A 77 -9.37 11.66 -1.68
CA ILE A 77 -8.37 10.59 -1.81
C ILE A 77 -7.29 10.79 -0.75
N CYS A 78 -7.00 9.70 -0.04
CA CYS A 78 -5.93 9.67 0.95
C CYS A 78 -4.78 8.81 0.44
N PHE A 79 -3.55 9.31 0.58
CA PHE A 79 -2.34 8.64 0.12
C PHE A 79 -1.51 8.16 1.30
N ALA A 80 -1.06 6.92 1.18
CA ALA A 80 -0.07 6.31 2.07
C ALA A 80 1.00 5.62 1.24
N GLY A 81 2.09 5.21 1.84
CA GLY A 81 3.07 4.45 1.09
C GLY A 81 4.07 3.71 1.94
N ARG A 82 4.62 2.66 1.38
CA ARG A 82 5.71 1.88 1.96
C ARG A 82 6.89 1.85 1.02
N ARG A 83 8.01 2.30 1.51
CA ARG A 83 9.25 2.41 0.77
C ARG A 83 10.15 1.20 1.01
N LYS A 84 11.20 1.05 0.20
CA LYS A 84 12.24 0.02 0.34
C LYS A 84 11.66 -1.40 0.30
N LEU A 85 10.98 -1.69 -0.78
CA LEU A 85 10.46 -3.02 -1.09
C LEU A 85 11.25 -3.65 -2.24
N ALA A 86 11.24 -4.98 -2.26
CA ALA A 86 11.66 -5.77 -3.41
C ALA A 86 10.48 -6.61 -3.91
N MET A 87 10.39 -6.81 -5.21
CA MET A 87 9.40 -7.66 -5.86
C MET A 87 10.08 -8.94 -6.34
N LEU A 88 9.67 -10.07 -5.77
CA LEU A 88 9.99 -11.40 -6.27
C LEU A 88 8.82 -11.87 -7.15
N ARG A 89 9.10 -12.20 -8.41
CA ARG A 89 8.11 -12.74 -9.36
C ARG A 89 8.58 -14.09 -9.88
N LEU A 90 7.68 -15.07 -9.83
CA LEU A 90 7.91 -16.45 -10.27
C LEU A 90 6.81 -16.89 -11.22
N SER A 91 7.18 -17.54 -12.32
CA SER A 91 6.24 -18.15 -13.26
C SER A 91 6.17 -19.67 -12.99
N CYS A 92 5.05 -20.11 -12.42
CA CYS A 92 4.82 -21.49 -11.97
C CYS A 92 3.47 -22.03 -12.48
N PRO A 93 3.19 -22.05 -13.81
CA PRO A 93 1.86 -22.36 -14.32
C PRO A 93 1.40 -23.80 -14.07
N GLN A 94 2.31 -24.72 -13.75
CA GLN A 94 2.02 -26.15 -13.52
C GLN A 94 2.10 -26.54 -12.03
N GLU A 95 2.30 -25.60 -11.12
CA GLU A 95 2.48 -25.91 -9.70
C GLU A 95 1.27 -25.37 -8.91
N PRO A 96 0.29 -26.23 -8.57
CA PRO A 96 -0.94 -25.80 -7.89
C PRO A 96 -0.68 -25.24 -6.48
N ASP A 97 0.36 -25.74 -5.79
CA ASP A 97 0.69 -25.36 -4.41
C ASP A 97 1.81 -24.29 -4.34
N ALA A 98 2.06 -23.61 -5.45
CA ALA A 98 3.17 -22.66 -5.54
C ALA A 98 3.09 -21.51 -4.50
N GLU A 99 1.90 -21.05 -4.19
CA GLU A 99 1.68 -19.99 -3.18
C GLU A 99 2.08 -20.48 -1.78
N THR A 100 1.64 -21.68 -1.39
CA THR A 100 1.99 -22.31 -0.11
C THR A 100 3.49 -22.54 0.00
N LYS A 101 4.11 -23.10 -1.03
CA LYS A 101 5.57 -23.31 -1.06
C LYS A 101 6.35 -22.01 -0.95
N LEU A 102 5.90 -20.95 -1.61
CA LEU A 102 6.53 -19.64 -1.48
C LEU A 102 6.37 -19.07 -0.07
N ALA A 103 5.19 -19.27 0.55
CA ALA A 103 4.96 -18.86 1.94
C ALA A 103 5.92 -19.57 2.90
N ASP A 104 6.13 -20.88 2.74
CA ASP A 104 7.09 -21.67 3.54
C ASP A 104 8.53 -21.16 3.37
N VAL A 105 8.94 -20.84 2.14
CA VAL A 105 10.26 -20.28 1.86
C VAL A 105 10.43 -18.91 2.52
N LEU A 106 9.42 -18.05 2.47
CA LEU A 106 9.43 -16.74 3.12
C LEU A 106 9.51 -16.87 4.64
N GLU A 107 8.75 -17.81 5.22
CA GLU A 107 8.78 -18.09 6.66
C GLU A 107 10.17 -18.60 7.11
N GLN A 108 10.75 -19.55 6.41
CA GLN A 108 12.11 -20.04 6.66
C GLN A 108 13.15 -18.92 6.56
N ALA A 109 12.97 -18.02 5.60
CA ALA A 109 13.79 -16.81 5.47
C ALA A 109 13.47 -15.77 6.54
N ARG A 110 12.47 -15.96 7.41
CA ARG A 110 11.95 -14.98 8.39
C ARG A 110 11.62 -13.63 7.75
N LEU A 111 11.00 -13.67 6.58
CA LEU A 111 10.55 -12.50 5.84
C LEU A 111 9.03 -12.51 5.76
N SER A 112 8.40 -11.51 6.36
CA SER A 112 6.97 -11.29 6.21
C SER A 112 6.71 -10.47 4.95
N PRO A 113 6.01 -11.02 3.94
CA PRO A 113 5.72 -10.26 2.74
C PRO A 113 4.73 -9.12 3.05
N PHE A 114 4.93 -7.98 2.39
CA PHE A 114 3.95 -6.90 2.39
C PHE A 114 2.67 -7.31 1.67
N SER A 115 2.81 -7.99 0.53
CA SER A 115 1.72 -8.63 -0.19
C SER A 115 2.25 -9.84 -0.96
N MET A 116 1.39 -10.84 -1.16
CA MET A 116 1.62 -12.00 -2.01
C MET A 116 0.35 -12.27 -2.79
N GLN A 117 0.49 -12.56 -4.07
CA GLN A 117 -0.62 -12.87 -4.95
C GLN A 117 -0.21 -13.89 -5.99
N SER A 118 -1.18 -14.71 -6.39
CA SER A 118 -1.05 -15.66 -7.50
C SER A 118 -2.14 -15.38 -8.52
N VAL A 119 -1.75 -15.18 -9.78
CA VAL A 119 -2.67 -14.95 -10.88
C VAL A 119 -2.19 -15.73 -12.09
N CYS A 120 -3.00 -16.67 -12.58
CA CYS A 120 -2.71 -17.45 -13.78
C CYS A 120 -1.32 -18.12 -13.77
N GLY A 121 -0.87 -18.63 -12.61
CA GLY A 121 0.44 -19.25 -12.46
C GLY A 121 1.61 -18.28 -12.29
N GLU A 122 1.36 -16.98 -12.27
CA GLU A 122 2.33 -15.95 -11.92
C GLU A 122 2.21 -15.62 -10.44
N LEU A 123 3.24 -15.90 -9.68
CA LEU A 123 3.37 -15.49 -8.27
C LEU A 123 4.14 -14.19 -8.17
N THR A 124 3.61 -13.27 -7.40
CA THR A 124 4.28 -12.02 -7.08
C THR A 124 4.27 -11.80 -5.57
N ALA A 125 5.44 -11.65 -4.97
CA ALA A 125 5.60 -11.28 -3.57
C ALA A 125 6.34 -9.95 -3.45
N LEU A 126 5.78 -9.01 -2.69
CA LEU A 126 6.47 -7.80 -2.27
C LEU A 126 7.01 -8.00 -0.87
N VAL A 127 8.31 -7.90 -0.72
CA VAL A 127 9.00 -8.12 0.56
C VAL A 127 9.79 -6.87 0.97
N PRO A 128 9.95 -6.60 2.29
CA PRO A 128 10.83 -5.55 2.75
C PRO A 128 12.27 -5.80 2.32
N MET A 129 12.99 -4.74 1.97
CA MET A 129 14.42 -4.83 1.62
C MET A 129 15.34 -4.97 2.83
N GLU A 130 14.84 -4.88 4.04
CA GLU A 130 15.65 -5.14 5.24
C GLU A 130 15.83 -6.65 5.46
N PRO A 131 17.03 -7.09 5.74
CA PRO A 131 18.29 -6.41 6.03
C PRO A 131 19.36 -6.50 4.93
N GLY A 132 19.00 -6.23 3.66
CA GLY A 132 19.98 -6.10 2.57
C GLY A 132 19.80 -7.06 1.41
N SER A 133 20.37 -6.68 0.27
CA SER A 133 20.21 -7.37 -1.03
C SER A 133 20.68 -8.82 -1.00
N GLU A 134 21.72 -9.15 -0.23
CA GLU A 134 22.25 -10.52 -0.16
C GLU A 134 21.19 -11.53 0.34
N ARG A 135 20.38 -11.14 1.33
CA ARG A 135 19.31 -11.99 1.85
C ARG A 135 18.18 -12.16 0.82
N LEU A 136 17.90 -11.14 0.03
CA LEU A 136 16.92 -11.21 -1.04
C LEU A 136 17.39 -12.09 -2.19
N HIS A 137 18.67 -12.05 -2.52
CA HIS A 137 19.24 -12.96 -3.52
C HIS A 137 19.17 -14.42 -3.05
N ARG A 138 19.49 -14.70 -1.78
CA ARG A 138 19.30 -16.03 -1.18
C ARG A 138 17.84 -16.47 -1.21
N LEU A 139 16.91 -15.58 -0.87
CA LEU A 139 15.46 -15.85 -0.97
C LEU A 139 15.08 -16.26 -2.40
N ARG A 140 15.54 -15.52 -3.41
CA ARG A 140 15.29 -15.83 -4.81
C ARG A 140 15.81 -17.23 -5.17
N GLU A 141 17.03 -17.58 -4.74
CA GLU A 141 17.63 -18.89 -4.98
C GLU A 141 16.85 -20.02 -4.29
N GLN A 142 16.46 -19.84 -3.03
CA GLN A 142 15.64 -20.80 -2.30
C GLN A 142 14.26 -20.99 -2.96
N ALA A 143 13.62 -19.90 -3.36
CA ALA A 143 12.35 -19.97 -4.08
C ALA A 143 12.49 -20.68 -5.44
N ALA A 144 13.57 -20.41 -6.18
CA ALA A 144 13.85 -21.08 -7.44
C ALA A 144 14.11 -22.58 -7.27
N GLN A 145 14.79 -22.99 -6.19
CA GLN A 145 15.02 -24.40 -5.87
C GLN A 145 13.72 -25.12 -5.46
N ALA A 146 12.91 -24.48 -4.62
CA ALA A 146 11.71 -25.10 -4.08
C ALA A 146 10.58 -25.23 -5.11
N LEU A 147 10.40 -24.20 -5.94
CA LEU A 147 9.28 -24.13 -6.88
C LEU A 147 9.64 -24.51 -8.33
N ARG A 148 10.93 -24.51 -8.68
CA ARG A 148 11.43 -24.76 -10.05
C ARG A 148 10.65 -23.99 -11.12
N PRO A 149 10.52 -22.67 -10.99
CA PRO A 149 9.71 -21.84 -11.87
C PRO A 149 10.31 -21.79 -13.28
N GLN A 150 9.48 -21.53 -14.28
CA GLN A 150 9.95 -21.26 -15.65
C GLN A 150 10.74 -19.94 -15.72
N ALA A 151 10.39 -18.97 -14.88
CA ALA A 151 11.10 -17.71 -14.73
C ALA A 151 11.08 -17.26 -13.28
N CYS A 152 12.19 -16.71 -12.80
CA CYS A 152 12.32 -16.13 -11.46
C CYS A 152 13.07 -14.82 -11.55
N THR A 153 12.41 -13.72 -11.19
CA THR A 153 12.98 -12.39 -11.23
C THR A 153 12.89 -11.72 -9.86
N LEU A 154 13.92 -10.98 -9.50
CA LEU A 154 13.95 -10.12 -8.32
C LEU A 154 14.22 -8.69 -8.77
N ARG A 155 13.34 -7.77 -8.37
CA ARG A 155 13.51 -6.33 -8.59
C ARG A 155 13.53 -5.63 -7.25
N GLU A 156 14.56 -4.86 -7.01
CA GLU A 156 14.81 -4.15 -5.77
C GLU A 156 14.52 -2.65 -5.90
N ASN A 157 14.59 -1.94 -4.78
CA ASN A 157 14.42 -0.48 -4.71
C ASN A 157 13.08 -0.01 -5.24
N LEU A 158 12.02 -0.66 -4.78
CA LEU A 158 10.66 -0.33 -5.12
C LEU A 158 9.92 0.29 -3.92
N SER A 159 8.85 1.01 -4.22
CA SER A 159 7.95 1.59 -3.23
C SER A 159 6.51 1.41 -3.68
N VAL A 160 5.62 1.15 -2.73
CA VAL A 160 4.18 1.17 -2.95
C VAL A 160 3.65 2.56 -2.62
N LEU A 161 2.97 3.18 -3.57
CA LEU A 161 2.08 4.31 -3.37
C LEU A 161 0.65 3.79 -3.32
N ALA A 162 0.00 3.92 -2.19
CA ALA A 162 -1.41 3.57 -2.02
C ALA A 162 -2.27 4.82 -2.10
N ALA A 163 -3.32 4.75 -2.89
CA ALA A 163 -4.37 5.76 -2.97
C ALA A 163 -5.69 5.14 -2.49
N LEU A 164 -6.22 5.64 -1.38
CA LEU A 164 -7.56 5.28 -0.91
C LEU A 164 -8.57 6.03 -1.76
N CYS A 165 -9.20 5.33 -2.70
CA CYS A 165 -10.18 5.86 -3.63
C CYS A 165 -11.53 5.18 -3.39
N ARG A 166 -12.52 5.90 -2.86
CA ARG A 166 -13.87 5.36 -2.69
C ARG A 166 -14.57 5.13 -4.03
N SER A 167 -14.17 5.90 -5.06
CA SER A 167 -14.58 5.68 -6.45
C SER A 167 -13.42 5.08 -7.26
N THR A 168 -13.70 4.03 -8.03
CA THR A 168 -12.72 3.43 -8.94
C THR A 168 -12.43 4.30 -10.16
N ALA A 169 -13.28 5.27 -10.46
CA ALA A 169 -13.11 6.19 -11.59
C ALA A 169 -11.86 7.09 -11.46
N ALA A 170 -11.41 7.35 -10.23
CA ALA A 170 -10.21 8.14 -9.98
C ALA A 170 -8.89 7.41 -10.34
N VAL A 171 -8.89 6.07 -10.31
CA VAL A 171 -7.65 5.27 -10.46
C VAL A 171 -6.94 5.51 -11.80
N PRO A 172 -7.63 5.51 -12.97
CA PRO A 172 -6.98 5.78 -14.25
C PRO A 172 -6.32 7.16 -14.33
N GLU A 173 -6.92 8.17 -13.73
CA GLU A 173 -6.37 9.54 -13.72
C GLU A 173 -5.11 9.62 -12.83
N LEU A 174 -5.15 8.97 -11.66
CA LEU A 174 -3.97 8.89 -10.78
C LEU A 174 -2.83 8.15 -11.46
N LEU A 175 -3.12 7.02 -12.12
CA LEU A 175 -2.13 6.25 -12.87
C LEU A 175 -1.50 7.11 -13.96
N ARG A 176 -2.33 7.77 -14.79
CA ARG A 176 -1.86 8.66 -15.85
C ARG A 176 -0.98 9.79 -15.31
N ALA A 177 -1.37 10.41 -14.20
CA ALA A 177 -0.60 11.47 -13.56
C ALA A 177 0.79 11.00 -13.12
N VAL A 178 0.86 9.81 -12.49
CA VAL A 178 2.13 9.20 -12.08
C VAL A 178 3.01 8.87 -13.28
N GLU A 179 2.48 8.23 -14.32
CA GLU A 179 3.24 7.89 -15.53
C GLU A 179 3.71 9.14 -16.28
N THR A 180 2.85 10.15 -16.41
CA THR A 180 3.22 11.41 -17.06
C THR A 180 4.31 12.16 -16.28
N SER A 181 4.41 11.97 -14.98
CA SER A 181 5.50 12.49 -14.18
C SER A 181 6.87 11.82 -14.47
N GLY A 182 6.91 10.79 -15.31
CA GLY A 182 8.12 10.04 -15.65
C GLY A 182 8.41 8.87 -14.72
N ALA A 183 7.48 8.50 -13.88
CA ALA A 183 7.60 7.36 -12.97
C ALA A 183 6.84 6.14 -13.53
N PRO A 184 7.53 5.13 -14.09
CA PRO A 184 6.87 3.94 -14.61
C PRO A 184 6.22 3.17 -13.46
N VAL A 185 4.97 2.74 -13.64
CA VAL A 185 4.27 1.88 -12.71
C VAL A 185 4.51 0.41 -13.06
N HIS A 186 5.14 -0.32 -12.14
CA HIS A 186 5.53 -1.71 -12.36
C HIS A 186 4.42 -2.71 -12.03
N LEU A 187 3.51 -2.31 -11.16
CA LEU A 187 2.37 -3.10 -10.75
C LEU A 187 1.25 -2.15 -10.30
N LEU A 188 0.04 -2.43 -10.76
CA LEU A 188 -1.18 -1.82 -10.24
C LEU A 188 -2.03 -2.92 -9.61
N GLN A 189 -2.35 -2.79 -8.35
CA GLN A 189 -3.19 -3.74 -7.61
C GLN A 189 -4.29 -3.00 -6.87
N LYS A 190 -5.49 -3.58 -6.86
CA LYS A 190 -6.59 -3.09 -6.05
C LYS A 190 -6.68 -3.90 -4.75
N CYS A 191 -6.76 -3.23 -3.62
CA CYS A 191 -6.95 -3.82 -2.30
C CYS A 191 -8.09 -3.10 -1.58
N GLY A 192 -9.30 -3.66 -1.61
CA GLY A 192 -10.50 -3.01 -1.11
C GLY A 192 -10.75 -1.67 -1.82
N ALA A 193 -10.79 -0.59 -1.06
CA ALA A 193 -10.93 0.78 -1.57
C ALA A 193 -9.60 1.43 -1.96
N CYS A 194 -8.45 0.73 -1.81
CA CYS A 194 -7.14 1.25 -2.18
C CYS A 194 -6.67 0.74 -3.54
N ALA A 195 -6.09 1.65 -4.32
CA ALA A 195 -5.23 1.32 -5.45
C ALA A 195 -3.77 1.38 -4.99
N LEU A 196 -3.01 0.31 -5.26
CA LEU A 196 -1.59 0.19 -4.92
C LEU A 196 -0.79 0.31 -6.22
N LEU A 197 0.02 1.36 -6.34
CA LEU A 197 0.91 1.58 -7.46
C LEU A 197 2.35 1.28 -7.02
N LEU A 198 3.00 0.35 -7.69
CA LEU A 198 4.40 0.01 -7.42
C LEU A 198 5.29 0.82 -8.36
N VAL A 199 6.15 1.66 -7.79
CA VAL A 199 7.07 2.55 -8.49
C VAL A 199 8.51 2.35 -8.01
N ASN A 200 9.48 2.89 -8.72
CA ASN A 200 10.86 2.91 -8.22
C ASN A 200 10.95 3.77 -6.95
N ASP A 201 11.74 3.36 -5.97
CA ASP A 201 11.88 4.09 -4.70
C ASP A 201 12.40 5.52 -4.90
N SER A 202 13.31 5.73 -5.85
CA SER A 202 13.83 7.05 -6.21
C SER A 202 12.77 8.00 -6.79
N GLN A 203 11.68 7.47 -7.31
CA GLN A 203 10.59 8.23 -7.95
C GLN A 203 9.35 8.34 -7.06
N TYR A 204 9.38 7.77 -5.84
CA TYR A 204 8.23 7.74 -4.94
C TYR A 204 7.67 9.12 -4.62
N GLU A 205 8.52 10.08 -4.27
CA GLU A 205 8.08 11.44 -3.90
C GLU A 205 7.46 12.18 -5.09
N GLN A 206 8.06 12.04 -6.27
CA GLN A 206 7.54 12.60 -7.51
C GLN A 206 6.17 11.99 -7.85
N SER A 207 6.04 10.66 -7.73
CA SER A 207 4.79 9.93 -7.95
C SER A 207 3.68 10.39 -6.98
N LEU A 208 4.01 10.53 -5.68
CA LEU A 208 3.08 11.02 -4.68
C LEU A 208 2.61 12.45 -4.99
N ARG A 209 3.53 13.35 -5.35
CA ARG A 209 3.19 14.74 -5.70
C ARG A 209 2.27 14.81 -6.92
N ALA A 210 2.58 14.03 -7.96
CA ALA A 210 1.77 13.97 -9.18
C ALA A 210 0.36 13.42 -8.90
N ALA A 211 0.26 12.30 -8.16
CA ALA A 211 -1.01 11.70 -7.78
C ALA A 211 -1.84 12.63 -6.89
N TYR A 212 -1.21 13.28 -5.90
CA TYR A 212 -1.89 14.23 -5.01
C TYR A 212 -2.41 15.46 -5.77
N ALA A 213 -1.63 16.02 -6.69
CA ALA A 213 -2.07 17.14 -7.54
C ALA A 213 -3.27 16.73 -8.41
N ALA A 214 -3.22 15.56 -9.04
CA ALA A 214 -4.33 15.04 -9.85
C ALA A 214 -5.59 14.81 -9.00
N SER A 215 -5.45 14.31 -7.76
CA SER A 215 -6.59 14.05 -6.88
C SER A 215 -7.38 15.32 -6.53
N ARG A 216 -6.75 16.48 -6.48
CA ARG A 216 -7.43 17.76 -6.21
C ARG A 216 -8.34 18.19 -7.36
N ASN A 217 -7.97 17.87 -8.60
CA ASN A 217 -8.76 18.19 -9.79
C ASN A 217 -9.96 17.22 -9.99
N LEU A 218 -9.99 16.12 -9.26
CA LEU A 218 -11.10 15.16 -9.32
C LEU A 218 -12.26 15.53 -8.39
N HIS A 219 -12.13 16.60 -7.61
CA HIS A 219 -13.15 17.11 -6.68
C HIS A 219 -13.87 18.36 -7.19
N ASP A 220 -13.36 18.95 -8.27
CA ASP A 220 -14.02 20.05 -8.99
C ASP A 220 -14.88 19.50 -10.15
#